data_39e0c43a997c8a5879656fefc7a73303
#
_entry.id   39e0c43a997c8a5879656fefc7a73303
#
_cell.length_a   1.000
_cell.length_b   1.000
_cell.length_c   1.000
_cell.angle_alpha   90.00
_cell.angle_beta   90.00
_cell.angle_gamma   90.00
#
_symmetry.space_group_name_H-M   'P 1'
#
loop_
_entity.id
_entity.type
_entity.pdbx_description
1 polymer ?
#
loop_
_entity_poly.entity_id
_entity_poly.type
_entity_poly.pdbx_seq_one_letter_code
_entity_poly.pdbx_strand_id
1 'polypeptide(L)'
;AASSSAEGSSASDSGEKKVIKAVTSGTLAPYFYVNDDNELTGVDIDIVKEVFNRLPQYELKIEQADALQGVLSGQYDIAVNNYGYTDERAESYYFSLPYKTSFNEYIQRTGDEPLTSLTDLADRGYKIELSAGSLTANALEKWNTDNPDHQINIVYSNANFQVRYQH
;
A
#
# COMPACT_ATOMS: atom_id res chain seq x y z
N ALA A 1 42.10 22.65 47.09
CA ALA A 1 42.06 22.63 45.61
C ALA A 1 42.20 21.19 45.14
N ALA A 2 41.12 20.57 44.81
CA ALA A 2 41.11 19.24 44.16
C ALA A 2 40.40 19.41 42.82
N SER A 3 41.18 19.30 41.75
CA SER A 3 40.73 19.31 40.38
C SER A 3 40.23 17.90 40.07
N SER A 4 38.93 17.76 39.77
CA SER A 4 38.35 16.54 39.28
C SER A 4 38.26 16.64 37.75
N SER A 5 39.16 15.94 37.08
CA SER A 5 39.12 15.74 35.61
C SER A 5 38.02 14.72 35.29
N ALA A 6 36.96 15.17 34.65
CA ALA A 6 35.98 14.27 34.03
C ALA A 6 36.55 13.78 32.71
N GLU A 7 37.01 12.53 32.66
CA GLU A 7 37.30 11.80 31.43
C GLU A 7 36.00 11.54 30.70
N GLY A 8 35.83 12.21 29.58
CA GLY A 8 34.78 11.91 28.65
C GLY A 8 35.04 10.56 27.99
N SER A 9 34.32 9.54 28.42
CA SER A 9 34.26 8.24 27.71
C SER A 9 33.59 8.43 26.35
N SER A 10 34.37 8.56 25.30
CA SER A 10 33.89 8.38 23.96
C SER A 10 33.65 6.88 23.74
N ALA A 11 32.44 6.43 24.04
CA ALA A 11 31.97 5.12 23.57
C ALA A 11 31.94 5.16 22.06
N SER A 12 32.93 4.55 21.41
CA SER A 12 32.84 4.16 20.01
C SER A 12 31.78 3.07 19.95
N ASP A 13 30.55 3.48 19.62
CA ASP A 13 29.47 2.57 19.30
C ASP A 13 29.81 1.90 17.97
N SER A 14 30.50 0.76 18.04
CA SER A 14 30.61 -0.20 16.93
C SER A 14 29.31 -1.01 16.87
N GLY A 15 28.17 -0.33 16.85
CA GLY A 15 26.87 -0.89 16.94
C GLY A 15 26.52 -1.66 15.68
N GLU A 16 26.27 -2.94 15.85
CA GLU A 16 25.58 -3.79 14.89
C GLU A 16 24.26 -3.08 14.49
N LYS A 17 24.07 -2.82 13.20
CA LYS A 17 22.86 -2.14 12.71
C LYS A 17 21.65 -3.00 13.02
N LYS A 18 20.59 -2.39 13.54
CA LYS A 18 19.32 -3.09 13.71
C LYS A 18 18.70 -3.35 12.34
N VAL A 19 18.49 -4.63 12.02
CA VAL A 19 17.83 -5.03 10.78
C VAL A 19 16.34 -4.73 10.87
N ILE A 20 15.80 -4.02 9.88
CA ILE A 20 14.37 -3.78 9.66
C ILE A 20 13.94 -4.58 8.44
N LYS A 21 12.98 -5.47 8.64
CA LYS A 21 12.42 -6.31 7.60
C LYS A 21 11.16 -5.64 7.04
N ALA A 22 11.24 -5.17 5.82
CA ALA A 22 10.09 -4.67 5.07
C ALA A 22 9.55 -5.74 4.13
N VAL A 23 8.25 -5.72 3.89
CA VAL A 23 7.57 -6.66 2.99
C VAL A 23 6.68 -5.94 2.00
N THR A 24 6.63 -6.46 0.77
CA THR A 24 5.74 -6.00 -0.29
C THR A 24 5.23 -7.17 -1.12
N SER A 25 4.07 -7.01 -1.79
CA SER A 25 3.60 -8.01 -2.75
C SER A 25 4.41 -8.02 -4.05
N GLY A 26 5.05 -6.91 -4.40
CA GLY A 26 5.86 -6.79 -5.62
C GLY A 26 5.06 -6.88 -6.93
N THR A 27 3.79 -6.47 -6.96
CA THR A 27 2.87 -6.76 -8.06
C THR A 27 2.22 -5.54 -8.72
N LEU A 28 2.52 -4.33 -8.29
CA LEU A 28 1.84 -3.10 -8.77
C LEU A 28 2.83 -2.06 -9.33
N ALA A 29 3.10 -2.12 -10.63
CA ALA A 29 3.83 -1.06 -11.32
C ALA A 29 2.97 0.22 -11.40
N PRO A 30 3.56 1.41 -11.30
CA PRO A 30 4.98 1.73 -11.08
C PRO A 30 5.38 1.86 -9.60
N TYR A 31 4.55 1.41 -8.65
CA TYR A 31 4.72 1.69 -7.22
C TYR A 31 5.63 0.68 -6.51
N PHE A 32 5.36 -0.61 -6.65
CA PHE A 32 6.14 -1.72 -6.10
C PHE A 32 5.96 -2.95 -7.00
N TYR A 33 6.98 -3.30 -7.74
CA TYR A 33 6.94 -4.38 -8.73
C TYR A 33 8.33 -4.98 -8.95
N VAL A 34 8.36 -6.16 -9.54
CA VAL A 34 9.59 -6.80 -10.00
C VAL A 34 9.77 -6.43 -11.46
N ASN A 35 10.93 -5.86 -11.80
CA ASN A 35 11.28 -5.47 -13.16
C ASN A 35 11.78 -6.67 -14.01
N ASP A 36 12.11 -6.42 -15.27
CA ASP A 36 12.57 -7.45 -16.19
C ASP A 36 13.93 -8.05 -15.79
N ASP A 37 14.71 -7.35 -14.98
CA ASP A 37 15.98 -7.81 -14.40
C ASP A 37 15.77 -8.62 -13.10
N ASN A 38 14.52 -8.91 -12.75
CA ASN A 38 14.12 -9.60 -11.51
C ASN A 38 14.49 -8.82 -10.24
N GLU A 39 14.50 -7.50 -10.31
CA GLU A 39 14.75 -6.62 -9.18
C GLU A 39 13.46 -6.00 -8.66
N LEU A 40 13.30 -5.97 -7.33
CA LEU A 40 12.20 -5.29 -6.67
C LEU A 40 12.43 -3.77 -6.69
N THR A 41 11.55 -3.04 -7.35
CA THR A 41 11.65 -1.60 -7.63
C THR A 41 10.30 -0.90 -7.58
N GLY A 42 10.31 0.41 -7.78
CA GLY A 42 9.13 1.26 -7.86
C GLY A 42 9.15 2.41 -6.85
N VAL A 43 8.23 3.35 -7.04
CA VAL A 43 8.19 4.60 -6.27
C VAL A 43 8.14 4.37 -4.75
N ASP A 44 7.31 3.43 -4.28
CA ASP A 44 7.17 3.15 -2.85
C ASP A 44 8.44 2.46 -2.31
N ILE A 45 9.09 1.64 -3.13
CA ILE A 45 10.37 0.98 -2.80
C ILE A 45 11.49 2.01 -2.68
N ASP A 46 11.56 2.97 -3.59
CA ASP A 46 12.58 4.03 -3.58
C ASP A 46 12.39 4.96 -2.39
N ILE A 47 11.14 5.29 -2.04
CA ILE A 47 10.83 6.11 -0.85
C ILE A 47 11.33 5.39 0.43
N VAL A 48 11.01 4.12 0.62
CA VAL A 48 11.44 3.41 1.83
C VAL A 48 12.96 3.24 1.88
N LYS A 49 13.62 2.97 0.76
CA LYS A 49 15.09 2.93 0.67
C LYS A 49 15.69 4.28 1.06
N GLU A 50 15.16 5.40 0.56
CA GLU A 50 15.66 6.74 0.89
C GLU A 50 15.45 7.10 2.36
N VAL A 51 14.32 6.70 2.97
CA VAL A 51 14.11 6.87 4.41
C VAL A 51 15.21 6.17 5.21
N PHE A 52 15.53 4.92 4.89
CA PHE A 52 16.54 4.15 5.61
C PHE A 52 17.98 4.57 5.29
N ASN A 53 18.25 5.15 4.11
CA ASN A 53 19.53 5.79 3.82
C ASN A 53 19.84 6.94 4.79
N ARG A 54 18.81 7.62 5.30
CA ARG A 54 18.93 8.69 6.30
C ARG A 54 18.96 8.21 7.74
N LEU A 55 18.84 6.92 7.96
CA LEU A 55 18.79 6.27 9.27
C LEU A 55 19.93 5.25 9.39
N PRO A 56 21.20 5.71 9.54
CA PRO A 56 22.39 4.84 9.45
C PRO A 56 22.46 3.75 10.52
N GLN A 57 21.70 3.87 11.61
CA GLN A 57 21.60 2.89 12.68
C GLN A 57 20.77 1.65 12.29
N TYR A 58 20.09 1.68 11.15
CA TYR A 58 19.27 0.57 10.64
C TYR A 58 19.84 -0.01 9.34
N GLU A 59 19.58 -1.30 9.12
CA GLU A 59 19.76 -2.00 7.85
C GLU A 59 18.39 -2.41 7.32
N LEU A 60 18.01 -1.93 6.15
CA LEU A 60 16.73 -2.29 5.51
C LEU A 60 16.90 -3.55 4.68
N LYS A 61 16.01 -4.54 4.91
CA LYS A 61 15.83 -5.72 4.05
C LYS A 61 14.39 -5.73 3.54
N ILE A 62 14.21 -5.84 2.22
CA ILE A 62 12.88 -5.87 1.61
C ILE A 62 12.66 -7.23 0.99
N GLU A 63 11.55 -7.88 1.34
CA GLU A 63 11.18 -9.20 0.85
C GLU A 63 9.79 -9.15 0.16
N GLN A 64 9.53 -10.14 -0.69
CA GLN A 64 8.24 -10.28 -1.36
C GLN A 64 7.41 -11.39 -0.70
N ALA A 65 6.26 -11.02 -0.13
CA ALA A 65 5.34 -11.94 0.52
C ALA A 65 3.96 -11.29 0.74
N ASP A 66 3.06 -11.97 1.45
CA ASP A 66 1.83 -11.37 1.96
C ASP A 66 2.17 -10.31 3.02
N ALA A 67 1.95 -9.05 2.66
CA ALA A 67 2.45 -7.94 3.44
C ALA A 67 1.66 -7.72 4.75
N LEU A 68 0.33 -7.76 4.71
CA LEU A 68 -0.47 -7.49 5.91
C LEU A 68 -0.36 -8.63 6.92
N GLN A 69 -0.49 -9.88 6.48
CA GLN A 69 -0.34 -11.03 7.37
C GLN A 69 1.08 -11.14 7.92
N GLY A 70 2.07 -10.82 7.11
CA GLY A 70 3.46 -10.84 7.54
C GLY A 70 3.78 -9.84 8.64
N VAL A 71 3.20 -8.63 8.60
CA VAL A 71 3.35 -7.63 9.68
C VAL A 71 2.52 -8.01 10.90
N LEU A 72 1.29 -8.47 10.71
CA LEU A 72 0.42 -8.86 11.82
C LEU A 72 1.00 -10.02 12.64
N SER A 73 1.65 -10.96 11.97
CA SER A 73 2.33 -12.11 12.62
C SER A 73 3.67 -11.76 13.28
N GLY A 74 4.19 -10.53 13.06
CA GLY A 74 5.51 -10.12 13.53
C GLY A 74 6.68 -10.70 12.74
N GLN A 75 6.44 -11.32 11.59
CA GLN A 75 7.49 -11.80 10.70
C GLN A 75 8.25 -10.64 10.03
N TYR A 76 7.54 -9.55 9.76
CA TYR A 76 8.06 -8.32 9.18
C TYR A 76 7.71 -7.12 10.06
N ASP A 77 8.55 -6.09 9.99
CA ASP A 77 8.40 -4.86 10.75
C ASP A 77 7.54 -3.83 10.01
N ILE A 78 7.61 -3.79 8.68
CA ILE A 78 6.98 -2.76 7.83
C ILE A 78 6.37 -3.40 6.58
N ALA A 79 5.13 -2.98 6.23
CA ALA A 79 4.52 -3.29 4.93
C ALA A 79 4.62 -2.09 3.99
N VAL A 80 5.09 -2.32 2.75
CA VAL A 80 5.28 -1.30 1.70
C VAL A 80 4.43 -1.68 0.49
N ASN A 81 3.15 -1.27 0.49
CA ASN A 81 2.18 -1.77 -0.50
C ASN A 81 1.08 -0.76 -0.83
N ASN A 82 1.36 0.54 -0.78
CA ASN A 82 0.37 1.58 -1.11
C ASN A 82 -0.95 1.45 -0.32
N TYR A 83 -0.86 1.04 0.94
CA TYR A 83 -2.04 0.92 1.79
C TYR A 83 -2.60 2.28 2.16
N GLY A 84 -3.89 2.49 1.88
CA GLY A 84 -4.63 3.61 2.41
C GLY A 84 -5.06 3.37 3.87
N TYR A 85 -5.13 4.45 4.63
CA TYR A 85 -5.66 4.45 5.99
C TYR A 85 -7.15 4.09 5.98
N THR A 86 -7.56 3.25 6.92
CA THR A 86 -8.95 3.06 7.35
C THR A 86 -8.98 2.87 8.87
N ASP A 87 -10.09 3.23 9.51
CA ASP A 87 -10.25 3.04 10.96
C ASP A 87 -10.12 1.57 11.35
N GLU A 88 -10.69 0.65 10.56
CA GLU A 88 -10.58 -0.79 10.75
C GLU A 88 -9.10 -1.27 10.73
N ARG A 89 -8.33 -0.80 9.74
CA ARG A 89 -6.90 -1.16 9.67
C ARG A 89 -6.09 -0.55 10.81
N ALA A 90 -6.46 0.63 11.27
CA ALA A 90 -5.79 1.32 12.38
C ALA A 90 -5.98 0.60 13.73
N GLU A 91 -6.96 -0.29 13.85
CA GLU A 91 -7.10 -1.17 15.02
C GLU A 91 -5.97 -2.19 15.14
N SER A 92 -5.36 -2.57 14.01
CA SER A 92 -4.33 -3.63 13.96
C SER A 92 -2.95 -3.15 13.50
N TYR A 93 -2.87 -2.01 12.83
CA TYR A 93 -1.64 -1.51 12.21
C TYR A 93 -1.38 -0.04 12.52
N TYR A 94 -0.12 0.31 12.70
CA TYR A 94 0.32 1.70 12.71
C TYR A 94 0.61 2.16 11.29
N PHE A 95 0.19 3.38 10.97
CA PHE A 95 0.45 4.01 9.68
C PHE A 95 1.53 5.08 9.78
N SER A 96 2.34 5.22 8.73
CA SER A 96 3.20 6.38 8.54
C SER A 96 2.35 7.64 8.28
N LEU A 97 2.99 8.80 8.25
CA LEU A 97 2.36 9.99 7.68
C LEU A 97 2.05 9.76 6.20
N PRO A 98 0.94 10.35 5.69
CA PRO A 98 0.64 10.30 4.27
C PRO A 98 1.76 10.92 3.45
N TYR A 99 2.26 10.23 2.43
CA TYR A 99 3.34 10.71 1.56
C TYR A 99 2.90 10.94 0.13
N LYS A 100 1.68 10.52 -0.23
CA LYS A 100 1.07 10.76 -1.54
C LYS A 100 -0.44 10.82 -1.46
N THR A 101 -1.05 11.46 -2.43
CA THR A 101 -2.49 11.44 -2.68
C THR A 101 -2.74 10.62 -3.95
N SER A 102 -3.77 9.79 -3.94
CA SER A 102 -4.24 9.04 -5.11
C SER A 102 -5.73 9.25 -5.31
N PHE A 103 -6.17 9.02 -6.54
CA PHE A 103 -7.58 9.01 -6.90
C PHE A 103 -7.86 7.76 -7.74
N ASN A 104 -9.11 7.36 -7.80
CA ASN A 104 -9.56 6.25 -8.62
C ASN A 104 -10.26 6.79 -9.86
N GLU A 105 -9.99 6.18 -11.01
CA GLU A 105 -10.68 6.45 -12.26
C GLU A 105 -11.42 5.20 -12.70
N TYR A 106 -12.57 5.40 -13.33
CA TYR A 106 -13.30 4.31 -13.97
C TYR A 106 -12.86 4.20 -15.41
N ILE A 107 -12.61 2.97 -15.83
CA ILE A 107 -12.26 2.66 -17.20
C ILE A 107 -13.43 1.93 -17.84
N GLN A 108 -13.86 2.40 -19.00
CA GLN A 108 -14.91 1.80 -19.81
C GLN A 108 -14.42 1.55 -21.23
N ARG A 109 -15.16 0.74 -22.00
CA ARG A 109 -14.79 0.45 -23.39
C ARG A 109 -14.91 1.70 -24.25
N THR A 110 -14.01 1.82 -25.22
CA THR A 110 -14.09 2.86 -26.24
C THR A 110 -15.34 2.66 -27.09
N GLY A 111 -16.15 3.70 -27.22
CA GLY A 111 -17.41 3.65 -27.98
C GLY A 111 -18.66 3.52 -27.11
N ASP A 112 -18.52 3.13 -25.83
CA ASP A 112 -19.61 3.22 -24.87
C ASP A 112 -19.87 4.69 -24.52
N GLU A 113 -21.13 5.02 -24.23
CA GLU A 113 -21.47 6.36 -23.76
C GLU A 113 -20.79 6.64 -22.42
N PRO A 114 -20.08 7.78 -22.28
CA PRO A 114 -19.31 8.07 -21.07
C PRO A 114 -20.16 8.04 -19.80
N LEU A 115 -19.64 7.40 -18.76
CA LEU A 115 -20.21 7.44 -17.42
C LEU A 115 -19.95 8.81 -16.80
N THR A 116 -21.01 9.41 -16.23
CA THR A 116 -20.96 10.77 -15.65
C THR A 116 -21.05 10.78 -14.13
N SER A 117 -21.53 9.71 -13.53
CA SER A 117 -21.70 9.59 -12.07
C SER A 117 -21.83 8.13 -11.62
N LEU A 118 -21.79 7.91 -10.30
CA LEU A 118 -22.10 6.59 -9.71
C LEU A 118 -23.55 6.19 -9.90
N THR A 119 -24.47 7.15 -9.89
CA THR A 119 -25.88 6.90 -10.19
C THR A 119 -26.05 6.40 -11.62
N ASP A 120 -25.37 7.03 -12.57
CA ASP A 120 -25.39 6.63 -13.99
C ASP A 120 -24.82 5.21 -14.17
N LEU A 121 -23.75 4.87 -13.45
CA LEU A 121 -23.18 3.51 -13.42
C LEU A 121 -24.21 2.48 -12.91
N ALA A 122 -24.91 2.80 -11.83
CA ALA A 122 -25.92 1.95 -11.23
C ALA A 122 -27.12 1.76 -12.15
N ASP A 123 -27.68 2.86 -12.67
CA ASP A 123 -28.90 2.85 -13.46
C ASP A 123 -28.74 2.17 -14.83
N ARG A 124 -27.51 2.19 -15.39
CA ARG A 124 -27.19 1.43 -16.60
C ARG A 124 -26.96 -0.06 -16.32
N GLY A 125 -26.92 -0.47 -15.06
CA GLY A 125 -26.74 -1.87 -14.66
C GLY A 125 -25.37 -2.45 -15.02
N TYR A 126 -24.35 -1.60 -15.22
CA TYR A 126 -22.99 -2.05 -15.48
C TYR A 126 -22.41 -2.78 -14.30
N LYS A 127 -21.54 -3.76 -14.59
CA LYS A 127 -20.77 -4.47 -13.57
C LYS A 127 -19.43 -3.79 -13.39
N ILE A 128 -19.04 -3.54 -12.13
CA ILE A 128 -17.71 -3.09 -11.80
C ILE A 128 -16.92 -4.21 -11.14
N GLU A 129 -15.75 -4.52 -11.66
CA GLU A 129 -14.90 -5.58 -11.13
C GLU A 129 -13.83 -4.99 -10.21
N LEU A 130 -13.78 -5.47 -8.96
CA LEU A 130 -12.91 -4.98 -7.91
C LEU A 130 -12.28 -6.11 -7.10
N SER A 131 -11.18 -5.81 -6.42
CA SER A 131 -10.65 -6.70 -5.39
C SER A 131 -11.44 -6.53 -4.10
N ALA A 132 -11.85 -7.65 -3.50
CA ALA A 132 -12.52 -7.64 -2.21
C ALA A 132 -11.66 -6.94 -1.13
N GLY A 133 -12.29 -6.16 -0.26
CA GLY A 133 -11.60 -5.43 0.82
C GLY A 133 -10.69 -4.28 0.35
N SER A 134 -10.74 -3.91 -0.95
CA SER A 134 -10.07 -2.70 -1.41
C SER A 134 -10.82 -1.44 -0.94
N LEU A 135 -10.11 -0.32 -0.82
CA LEU A 135 -10.76 0.96 -0.45
C LEU A 135 -11.90 1.34 -1.40
N THR A 136 -11.73 1.06 -2.69
CA THR A 136 -12.76 1.32 -3.71
C THR A 136 -13.96 0.42 -3.51
N ALA A 137 -13.76 -0.88 -3.23
CA ALA A 137 -14.84 -1.82 -2.94
C ALA A 137 -15.66 -1.37 -1.73
N ASN A 138 -14.99 -1.08 -0.61
CA ASN A 138 -15.65 -0.60 0.61
C ASN A 138 -16.43 0.72 0.38
N ALA A 139 -15.86 1.63 -0.43
CA ALA A 139 -16.55 2.88 -0.77
C ALA A 139 -17.81 2.66 -1.61
N LEU A 140 -17.79 1.73 -2.57
CA LEU A 140 -18.97 1.41 -3.39
C LEU A 140 -20.00 0.56 -2.64
N GLU A 141 -19.58 -0.32 -1.72
CA GLU A 141 -20.48 -1.02 -0.80
C GLU A 141 -21.23 -0.04 0.11
N LYS A 142 -20.49 0.96 0.64
CA LYS A 142 -21.11 2.05 1.39
C LYS A 142 -22.06 2.86 0.52
N TRP A 143 -21.67 3.19 -0.72
CA TRP A 143 -22.56 3.83 -1.68
C TRP A 143 -23.87 3.05 -1.84
N ASN A 144 -23.80 1.73 -2.06
CA ASN A 144 -24.97 0.88 -2.19
C ASN A 144 -25.85 0.88 -0.95
N THR A 145 -25.26 0.95 0.24
CA THR A 145 -26.00 1.06 1.50
C THR A 145 -26.73 2.39 1.61
N ASP A 146 -26.07 3.47 1.21
CA ASP A 146 -26.61 4.84 1.30
C ASP A 146 -27.62 5.16 0.15
N ASN A 147 -27.59 4.40 -0.96
CA ASN A 147 -28.42 4.61 -2.15
C ASN A 147 -29.16 3.32 -2.57
N PRO A 148 -30.17 2.87 -1.81
CA PRO A 148 -30.84 1.58 -2.04
C PRO A 148 -31.55 1.49 -3.40
N ASP A 149 -31.95 2.61 -3.99
CA ASP A 149 -32.62 2.67 -5.30
C ASP A 149 -31.64 2.68 -6.49
N HIS A 150 -30.35 2.84 -6.25
CA HIS A 150 -29.29 2.95 -7.25
C HIS A 150 -28.13 2.01 -6.96
N GLN A 151 -28.39 0.71 -7.01
CA GLN A 151 -27.39 -0.31 -6.64
C GLN A 151 -26.34 -0.53 -7.73
N ILE A 152 -25.09 -0.31 -7.39
CA ILE A 152 -23.94 -0.65 -8.24
C ILE A 152 -23.70 -2.16 -8.17
N ASN A 153 -23.60 -2.81 -9.31
CA ASN A 153 -23.33 -4.25 -9.39
C ASN A 153 -21.83 -4.53 -9.27
N ILE A 154 -21.37 -4.85 -8.07
CA ILE A 154 -19.97 -5.13 -7.76
C ILE A 154 -19.68 -6.61 -7.97
N VAL A 155 -18.63 -6.91 -8.74
CA VAL A 155 -18.09 -8.24 -8.96
C VAL A 155 -16.70 -8.32 -8.33
N TYR A 156 -16.48 -9.28 -7.44
CA TYR A 156 -15.18 -9.45 -6.80
C TYR A 156 -14.30 -10.40 -7.58
N SER A 157 -13.05 -10.00 -7.79
CA SER A 157 -12.07 -10.77 -8.52
C SER A 157 -10.68 -10.58 -7.91
N ASN A 158 -9.92 -11.68 -7.87
CA ASN A 158 -8.50 -11.65 -7.52
C ASN A 158 -7.59 -11.57 -8.75
N ALA A 159 -8.18 -11.41 -9.95
CA ALA A 159 -7.42 -11.24 -11.18
C ALA A 159 -6.59 -9.96 -11.13
N ASN A 160 -5.42 -9.99 -11.73
CA ASN A 160 -4.61 -8.79 -11.89
C ASN A 160 -5.26 -7.81 -12.89
N PHE A 161 -4.79 -6.57 -12.89
CA PHE A 161 -5.34 -5.49 -13.72
C PHE A 161 -5.39 -5.86 -15.20
N GLN A 162 -4.33 -6.48 -15.74
CA GLN A 162 -4.23 -6.84 -17.16
C GLN A 162 -5.30 -7.85 -17.58
N VAL A 163 -5.62 -8.81 -16.70
CA VAL A 163 -6.69 -9.80 -16.97
C VAL A 163 -8.06 -9.13 -16.95
N ARG A 164 -8.30 -8.20 -16.04
CA ARG A 164 -9.58 -7.47 -15.94
C ARG A 164 -9.90 -6.61 -17.16
N TYR A 165 -8.88 -6.12 -17.87
CA TYR A 165 -9.06 -5.35 -19.11
C TYR A 165 -9.48 -6.19 -20.32
N GLN A 166 -9.42 -7.51 -20.23
CA GLN A 166 -9.73 -8.42 -21.34
C GLN A 166 -11.19 -8.90 -21.34
N HIS A 167 -11.96 -8.56 -20.31
CA HIS A 167 -13.37 -8.91 -20.12
C HIS A 167 -14.27 -7.69 -20.32
#